data_01ac0aaf88586f25999a8bd925deaf80
#
_entry.id   01ac0aaf88586f25999a8bd925deaf80
#
_cell.length_a   1.000
_cell.length_b   1.000
_cell.length_c   1.000
_cell.angle_alpha   90.00
_cell.angle_beta   90.00
_cell.angle_gamma   90.00
#
_symmetry.space_group_name_H-M   'P 1'
#
loop_
_entity.id
_entity.type
_entity.pdbx_description
1 polymer ?
#
loop_
_entity_poly.entity_id
_entity_poly.type
_entity_poly.pdbx_seq_one_letter_code
_entity_poly.pdbx_strand_id
1 'polypeptide(L)'
;MNRIHKKSAIPQTVPLILAAHDRGESLLWGRYEEQLPLCAFTANGLNCRKCFQGPCRINPFGDQPTRGVCGADRDQIVMENLFRATLEGVLETSRSISSIDESLDGQELPNLDSDLPRQTGKRLMEHGILPVRKGQLWGVQNSFFSHKSYLSRTLMDLTRLGLIHYGFLKVLEKSFSAVRNELAHEPEGANLYIVGHPSLSQLTALRKMVRDQSGGKKVNLWLQGTRGLPIFLSFSDHGSPEMALAMGLDALIIYPNSNFPALEYLAQKWEIPILLAEKHEEIERIAREAFELALNHQKKKGHVPPSPISPSQSPGVSIFDRMEEVHESLKAGKVKGILVIWGEPNVKQAFFERTLCLMESALNQKMLVAVGGDAAVNAGLLNEELARRMGKNAADTLNAANGNLSYLHSWGEIPRLVSFLKTLSSGREFHQMPLVVSFPELVRSSAWAVAVSFLSLGFAVQVGTQLPFWGSPALSEVLLKDWPKISGGVLLTSPSLPDAQTQAREMVSYIQSRSVEK
;
A
#
# COMPACT_ATOMS: atom_id res chain seq x y z
N MET A 1 14.13 -25.55 10.49
CA MET A 1 14.35 -25.00 9.15
C MET A 1 13.08 -24.87 8.29
N ASN A 2 12.24 -25.91 8.16
CA ASN A 2 11.02 -25.83 7.30
C ASN A 2 9.98 -24.72 7.65
N ARG A 3 9.96 -24.19 8.86
CA ARG A 3 9.04 -23.10 9.25
C ARG A 3 9.51 -21.71 8.78
N ILE A 4 10.81 -21.50 8.63
CA ILE A 4 11.39 -20.19 8.25
C ILE A 4 11.11 -19.89 6.78
N HIS A 5 11.25 -20.88 5.90
CA HIS A 5 10.95 -20.73 4.47
C HIS A 5 9.47 -20.43 4.17
N LYS A 6 8.57 -20.68 5.15
CA LYS A 6 7.14 -20.33 5.02
C LYS A 6 6.81 -18.90 5.43
N LYS A 7 7.77 -18.14 5.94
CA LYS A 7 7.56 -16.76 6.44
C LYS A 7 7.66 -15.71 5.34
N SER A 8 8.48 -15.97 4.32
CA SER A 8 8.62 -15.11 3.15
C SER A 8 8.83 -15.93 1.88
N ALA A 9 8.29 -15.46 0.78
CA ALA A 9 8.54 -16.01 -0.54
C ALA A 9 9.90 -15.54 -1.12
N ILE A 10 10.54 -14.56 -0.49
CA ILE A 10 11.83 -14.01 -0.90
C ILE A 10 12.94 -14.69 -0.10
N PRO A 11 13.79 -15.56 -0.73
CA PRO A 11 14.84 -16.30 -0.02
C PRO A 11 15.87 -15.41 0.68
N GLN A 12 16.14 -14.22 0.15
CA GLN A 12 17.11 -13.28 0.70
C GLN A 12 16.69 -12.73 2.08
N THR A 13 15.44 -12.86 2.48
CA THR A 13 14.98 -12.49 3.82
C THR A 13 15.33 -13.52 4.89
N VAL A 14 15.64 -14.76 4.50
CA VAL A 14 15.95 -15.87 5.43
C VAL A 14 17.17 -15.58 6.31
N PRO A 15 18.31 -15.11 5.78
CA PRO A 15 19.46 -14.75 6.61
C PRO A 15 19.15 -13.67 7.65
N LEU A 16 18.29 -12.69 7.32
CA LEU A 16 17.89 -11.63 8.25
C LEU A 16 17.02 -12.17 9.36
N ILE A 17 16.08 -13.07 9.04
CA ILE A 17 15.24 -13.74 10.03
C ILE A 17 16.11 -14.56 11.00
N LEU A 18 17.10 -15.28 10.48
CA LEU A 18 18.04 -16.04 11.30
C LEU A 18 18.89 -15.12 12.18
N ALA A 19 19.46 -14.07 11.62
CA ALA A 19 20.28 -13.13 12.37
C ALA A 19 19.51 -12.45 13.52
N ALA A 20 18.24 -12.12 13.31
CA ALA A 20 17.40 -11.58 14.36
C ALA A 20 17.06 -12.63 15.42
N HIS A 21 16.77 -13.86 15.01
CA HIS A 21 16.52 -14.97 15.93
C HIS A 21 17.74 -15.30 16.80
N ASP A 22 18.94 -15.33 16.21
CA ASP A 22 20.19 -15.62 16.94
C ASP A 22 20.51 -14.55 17.99
N ARG A 23 19.98 -13.34 17.78
CA ARG A 23 20.06 -12.24 18.75
C ARG A 23 18.96 -12.27 19.82
N GLY A 24 18.06 -13.26 19.77
CA GLY A 24 16.93 -13.39 20.69
C GLY A 24 15.83 -12.34 20.46
N GLU A 25 15.72 -11.78 19.26
CA GLU A 25 14.71 -10.77 18.95
C GLU A 25 13.37 -11.41 18.59
N SER A 26 12.29 -10.88 19.17
CA SER A 26 10.93 -11.26 18.84
C SER A 26 10.53 -10.61 17.50
N LEU A 27 10.47 -11.42 16.46
CA LEU A 27 10.04 -10.96 15.14
C LEU A 27 8.52 -10.81 15.04
N LEU A 28 8.06 -10.08 14.04
CA LEU A 28 6.66 -9.89 13.70
C LEU A 28 5.87 -11.22 13.66
N TRP A 29 6.45 -12.27 13.10
CA TRP A 29 5.81 -13.60 13.04
C TRP A 29 5.65 -14.25 14.40
N GLY A 30 6.65 -14.14 15.29
CA GLY A 30 6.55 -14.63 16.67
C GLY A 30 5.43 -13.92 17.42
N ARG A 31 5.41 -12.59 17.36
CA ARG A 31 4.34 -11.78 17.97
C ARG A 31 2.97 -12.11 17.40
N TYR A 32 2.86 -12.41 16.10
CA TYR A 32 1.61 -12.85 15.48
C TYR A 32 1.19 -14.24 15.98
N GLU A 33 2.13 -15.19 16.07
CA GLU A 33 1.87 -16.55 16.58
C GLU A 33 1.38 -16.52 18.05
N GLU A 34 1.92 -15.59 18.86
CA GLU A 34 1.47 -15.37 20.26
C GLU A 34 0.05 -14.80 20.35
N GLN A 35 -0.46 -14.14 19.30
CA GLN A 35 -1.83 -13.62 19.24
C GLN A 35 -2.85 -14.68 18.80
N LEU A 36 -2.43 -15.88 18.45
CA LEU A 36 -3.34 -16.94 18.00
C LEU A 36 -4.02 -17.65 19.18
N PRO A 37 -5.33 -17.99 19.08
CA PRO A 37 -6.22 -17.68 17.96
C PRO A 37 -6.67 -16.21 17.95
N LEU A 38 -6.68 -15.59 16.75
CA LEU A 38 -7.19 -14.23 16.61
C LEU A 38 -8.65 -14.13 17.03
N CYS A 39 -9.04 -12.98 17.58
CA CYS A 39 -10.43 -12.73 17.98
C CYS A 39 -11.37 -12.76 16.77
N ALA A 40 -12.19 -13.79 16.66
CA ALA A 40 -13.14 -13.98 15.57
C ALA A 40 -14.18 -12.84 15.48
N PHE A 41 -14.58 -12.27 16.59
CA PHE A 41 -15.50 -11.10 16.60
C PHE A 41 -14.87 -9.90 15.91
N THR A 42 -13.61 -9.58 16.23
CA THR A 42 -12.90 -8.46 15.62
C THR A 42 -12.58 -8.72 14.15
N ALA A 43 -12.15 -9.94 13.82
CA ALA A 43 -11.82 -10.32 12.43
C ALA A 43 -13.02 -10.22 11.48
N ASN A 44 -14.24 -10.38 11.99
CA ASN A 44 -15.49 -10.26 11.23
C ASN A 44 -16.21 -8.92 11.43
N GLY A 45 -15.60 -7.96 12.12
CA GLY A 45 -16.18 -6.65 12.38
C GLY A 45 -17.29 -6.59 13.42
N LEU A 46 -17.47 -7.65 14.22
CA LEU A 46 -18.57 -7.80 15.19
C LEU A 46 -18.28 -7.18 16.56
N ASN A 47 -17.18 -6.46 16.70
CA ASN A 47 -16.75 -5.79 17.93
C ASN A 47 -16.86 -4.26 17.73
N CYS A 48 -17.54 -3.58 18.65
CA CYS A 48 -17.72 -2.13 18.62
C CYS A 48 -17.00 -1.45 19.79
N ARG A 49 -16.22 -0.41 19.47
CA ARG A 49 -15.53 0.48 20.42
C ARG A 49 -15.85 1.96 20.17
N LYS A 50 -17.06 2.26 19.70
CA LYS A 50 -17.46 3.62 19.34
C LYS A 50 -17.62 4.55 20.54
N CYS A 51 -17.98 4.02 21.69
CA CYS A 51 -18.22 4.79 22.91
C CYS A 51 -17.66 4.11 24.17
N PHE A 52 -17.60 4.85 25.27
CA PHE A 52 -17.09 4.36 26.55
C PHE A 52 -18.03 3.43 27.32
N GLN A 53 -19.26 3.19 26.82
CA GLN A 53 -20.16 2.17 27.36
C GLN A 53 -19.81 0.75 26.91
N GLY A 54 -18.97 0.63 25.85
CA GLY A 54 -18.44 -0.62 25.34
C GLY A 54 -17.20 -1.12 26.11
N PRO A 55 -16.47 -2.07 25.49
CA PRO A 55 -16.68 -2.61 24.15
C PRO A 55 -17.90 -3.53 24.04
N CYS A 56 -18.65 -3.39 22.93
CA CYS A 56 -19.74 -4.30 22.61
C CYS A 56 -19.26 -5.37 21.62
N ARG A 57 -19.84 -6.57 21.71
CA ARG A 57 -19.67 -7.64 20.73
C ARG A 57 -21.03 -8.23 20.38
N ILE A 58 -21.22 -8.60 19.12
CA ILE A 58 -22.46 -9.24 18.65
C ILE A 58 -22.19 -10.70 18.33
N ASN A 59 -23.07 -11.58 18.82
CA ASN A 59 -22.97 -13.00 18.49
C ASN A 59 -23.42 -13.23 17.04
N PRO A 60 -22.57 -13.84 16.17
CA PRO A 60 -22.92 -14.08 14.78
C PRO A 60 -23.99 -15.16 14.58
N PHE A 61 -24.22 -16.00 15.58
CA PHE A 61 -25.11 -17.16 15.50
C PHE A 61 -26.54 -16.88 15.98
N GLY A 62 -26.87 -15.62 16.30
CA GLY A 62 -28.24 -15.22 16.67
C GLY A 62 -28.55 -15.30 18.18
N ASP A 63 -27.67 -15.89 18.99
CA ASP A 63 -27.76 -15.86 20.44
C ASP A 63 -27.41 -14.47 21.01
N GLN A 64 -27.77 -14.22 22.25
CA GLN A 64 -27.43 -12.95 22.91
C GLN A 64 -25.91 -12.79 23.09
N PRO A 65 -25.36 -11.59 22.96
CA PRO A 65 -26.04 -10.33 22.65
C PRO A 65 -26.22 -10.14 21.12
N THR A 66 -27.43 -9.71 20.71
CA THR A 66 -27.78 -9.39 19.32
C THR A 66 -27.64 -7.90 18.99
N ARG A 67 -27.53 -7.05 20.03
CA ARG A 67 -27.39 -5.59 19.93
C ARG A 67 -26.33 -5.07 20.90
N GLY A 68 -25.68 -3.98 20.52
CA GLY A 68 -24.83 -3.21 21.41
C GLY A 68 -25.63 -2.47 22.49
N VAL A 69 -24.93 -1.91 23.49
CA VAL A 69 -25.56 -1.14 24.59
C VAL A 69 -26.43 0.01 24.07
N CYS A 70 -26.01 0.67 22.98
CA CYS A 70 -26.77 1.77 22.35
C CYS A 70 -27.92 1.30 21.44
N GLY A 71 -28.14 -0.02 21.31
CA GLY A 71 -29.15 -0.60 20.42
C GLY A 71 -28.66 -0.90 19.00
N ALA A 72 -27.42 -0.54 18.64
CA ALA A 72 -26.86 -0.85 17.32
C ALA A 72 -26.84 -2.37 17.09
N ASP A 73 -27.33 -2.78 15.94
CA ASP A 73 -27.33 -4.17 15.52
C ASP A 73 -25.99 -4.57 14.84
N ARG A 74 -25.93 -5.82 14.41
CA ARG A 74 -24.78 -6.42 13.74
C ARG A 74 -24.35 -5.63 12.51
N ASP A 75 -25.31 -5.31 11.65
CA ASP A 75 -25.03 -4.70 10.35
C ASP A 75 -24.49 -3.27 10.53
N GLN A 76 -25.05 -2.53 11.49
CA GLN A 76 -24.57 -1.19 11.86
C GLN A 76 -23.15 -1.22 12.40
N ILE A 77 -22.82 -2.18 13.29
CA ILE A 77 -21.49 -2.27 13.91
C ILE A 77 -20.43 -2.64 12.88
N VAL A 78 -20.70 -3.63 12.03
CA VAL A 78 -19.78 -4.07 10.99
C VAL A 78 -19.53 -2.95 9.97
N MET A 79 -20.58 -2.28 9.56
CA MET A 79 -20.53 -1.14 8.66
C MET A 79 -19.69 0.01 9.22
N GLU A 80 -19.90 0.36 10.50
CA GLU A 80 -19.12 1.40 11.17
C GLU A 80 -17.63 1.08 11.25
N ASN A 81 -17.28 -0.17 11.47
CA ASN A 81 -15.87 -0.62 11.48
C ASN A 81 -15.22 -0.50 10.10
N LEU A 82 -15.90 -0.91 9.03
CA LEU A 82 -15.40 -0.78 7.67
C LEU A 82 -15.24 0.70 7.27
N PHE A 83 -16.24 1.52 7.59
CA PHE A 83 -16.21 2.95 7.31
C PHE A 83 -15.04 3.63 8.05
N ARG A 84 -14.84 3.31 9.33
CA ARG A 84 -13.72 3.83 10.12
C ARG A 84 -12.39 3.47 9.49
N ALA A 85 -12.18 2.21 9.10
CA ALA A 85 -10.94 1.80 8.44
C ALA A 85 -10.70 2.59 7.14
N THR A 86 -11.76 2.84 6.35
CA THR A 86 -11.67 3.67 5.15
C THR A 86 -11.30 5.11 5.48
N LEU A 87 -11.98 5.71 6.46
CA LEU A 87 -11.72 7.09 6.88
C LEU A 87 -10.30 7.28 7.43
N GLU A 88 -9.81 6.33 8.24
CA GLU A 88 -8.43 6.32 8.74
C GLU A 88 -7.42 6.35 7.60
N GLY A 89 -7.59 5.52 6.57
CA GLY A 89 -6.72 5.51 5.40
C GLY A 89 -6.77 6.81 4.60
N VAL A 90 -7.94 7.42 4.43
CA VAL A 90 -8.10 8.73 3.78
C VAL A 90 -7.40 9.83 4.57
N LEU A 91 -7.56 9.82 5.90
CA LEU A 91 -6.92 10.81 6.78
C LEU A 91 -5.40 10.65 6.83
N GLU A 92 -4.89 9.42 6.81
CA GLU A 92 -3.45 9.15 6.71
C GLU A 92 -2.86 9.78 5.45
N THR A 93 -3.51 9.59 4.30
CA THR A 93 -3.09 10.21 3.04
C THR A 93 -3.18 11.74 3.09
N SER A 94 -4.27 12.30 3.63
CA SER A 94 -4.43 13.75 3.80
C SER A 94 -3.32 14.35 4.67
N ARG A 95 -2.99 13.70 5.80
CA ARG A 95 -1.88 14.14 6.67
C ARG A 95 -0.53 14.08 5.98
N SER A 96 -0.31 13.03 5.17
CA SER A 96 0.91 12.90 4.36
C SER A 96 1.06 14.07 3.40
N ILE A 97 -0.01 14.51 2.77
CA ILE A 97 -0.01 15.67 1.86
C ILE A 97 0.34 16.96 2.62
N SER A 98 -0.37 17.22 3.72
CA SER A 98 -0.14 18.42 4.54
C SER A 98 1.27 18.47 5.14
N SER A 99 1.91 17.32 5.37
CA SER A 99 3.30 17.28 5.86
C SER A 99 4.32 17.43 4.75
N ILE A 100 4.01 16.99 3.53
CA ILE A 100 4.91 17.13 2.37
C ILE A 100 4.99 18.59 1.90
N ASP A 101 3.84 19.25 1.81
CA ASP A 101 3.75 20.65 1.37
C ASP A 101 2.53 21.32 2.06
N GLU A 102 2.82 22.22 3.01
CA GLU A 102 1.78 22.95 3.75
C GLU A 102 0.92 23.83 2.84
N SER A 103 1.44 24.27 1.70
CA SER A 103 0.67 25.06 0.70
C SER A 103 -0.46 24.26 0.08
N LEU A 104 -0.41 22.92 0.17
CA LEU A 104 -1.46 22.03 -0.35
C LEU A 104 -2.63 21.87 0.62
N ASP A 105 -2.48 22.24 1.87
CA ASP A 105 -3.52 22.03 2.89
C ASP A 105 -4.79 22.85 2.63
N GLY A 106 -4.65 24.04 2.08
CA GLY A 106 -5.78 24.91 1.69
C GLY A 106 -6.40 24.63 0.32
N GLN A 107 -5.80 23.76 -0.51
CA GLN A 107 -6.26 23.57 -1.88
C GLN A 107 -7.55 22.76 -1.96
N GLU A 108 -8.44 23.19 -2.87
CA GLU A 108 -9.62 22.39 -3.25
C GLU A 108 -9.19 21.15 -4.04
N LEU A 109 -10.00 20.08 -3.91
CA LEU A 109 -9.74 18.85 -4.67
C LEU A 109 -9.88 19.13 -6.18
N PRO A 110 -8.99 18.57 -7.00
CA PRO A 110 -9.07 18.68 -8.45
C PRO A 110 -10.40 18.12 -8.98
N ASN A 111 -10.88 18.66 -10.12
CA ASN A 111 -12.00 18.07 -10.83
C ASN A 111 -11.62 16.66 -11.32
N LEU A 112 -12.48 15.68 -11.04
CA LEU A 112 -12.28 14.27 -11.38
C LEU A 112 -12.96 13.85 -12.69
N ASP A 113 -13.73 14.72 -13.34
CA ASP A 113 -14.53 14.37 -14.54
C ASP A 113 -13.67 13.84 -15.67
N SER A 114 -12.45 14.37 -15.80
CA SER A 114 -11.50 13.92 -16.81
C SER A 114 -11.04 12.46 -16.62
N ASP A 115 -11.08 11.93 -15.41
CA ASP A 115 -10.56 10.60 -15.09
C ASP A 115 -11.65 9.52 -15.08
N LEU A 116 -12.92 9.93 -15.02
CA LEU A 116 -14.06 9.04 -14.96
C LEU A 116 -14.54 8.60 -16.35
N PRO A 117 -14.90 7.32 -16.55
CA PRO A 117 -15.73 6.92 -17.68
C PRO A 117 -17.06 7.67 -17.66
N ARG A 118 -17.60 7.99 -18.86
CA ARG A 118 -18.80 8.83 -18.99
C ARG A 118 -20.00 8.31 -18.20
N GLN A 119 -20.26 7.01 -18.25
CA GLN A 119 -21.40 6.41 -17.54
C GLN A 119 -21.17 6.37 -16.04
N THR A 120 -19.95 6.09 -15.57
CA THR A 120 -19.57 6.18 -14.16
C THR A 120 -19.82 7.61 -13.63
N GLY A 121 -19.32 8.64 -14.30
CA GLY A 121 -19.56 10.03 -13.93
C GLY A 121 -21.06 10.36 -13.84
N LYS A 122 -21.87 9.91 -14.81
CA LYS A 122 -23.31 10.11 -14.81
C LYS A 122 -23.98 9.46 -13.60
N ARG A 123 -23.69 8.19 -13.32
CA ARG A 123 -24.23 7.48 -12.13
C ARG A 123 -23.88 8.20 -10.83
N LEU A 124 -22.62 8.60 -10.67
CA LEU A 124 -22.16 9.31 -9.47
C LEU A 124 -22.86 10.66 -9.26
N MET A 125 -23.17 11.38 -10.36
CA MET A 125 -23.98 12.61 -10.29
C MET A 125 -25.43 12.32 -9.92
N GLU A 126 -26.06 11.30 -10.51
CA GLU A 126 -27.44 10.86 -10.20
C GLU A 126 -27.60 10.46 -8.74
N HIS A 127 -26.57 9.86 -8.14
CA HIS A 127 -26.55 9.51 -6.71
C HIS A 127 -26.11 10.68 -5.80
N GLY A 128 -25.87 11.89 -6.34
CA GLY A 128 -25.44 13.05 -5.55
C GLY A 128 -24.07 12.89 -4.88
N ILE A 129 -23.20 12.08 -5.46
CA ILE A 129 -21.83 11.85 -4.97
C ILE A 129 -20.88 12.90 -5.56
N LEU A 130 -21.00 13.20 -6.84
CA LEU A 130 -20.24 14.27 -7.50
C LEU A 130 -21.02 15.60 -7.47
N PRO A 131 -20.32 16.75 -7.45
CA PRO A 131 -18.87 16.89 -7.31
C PRO A 131 -18.39 16.59 -5.88
N VAL A 132 -17.17 16.07 -5.74
CA VAL A 132 -16.53 15.91 -4.43
C VAL A 132 -15.75 17.16 -4.04
N ARG A 133 -15.77 17.47 -2.73
CA ARG A 133 -15.05 18.61 -2.15
C ARG A 133 -14.37 18.20 -0.86
N LYS A 134 -13.22 18.79 -0.54
CA LYS A 134 -12.47 18.51 0.70
C LYS A 134 -13.36 18.69 1.95
N GLY A 135 -14.17 19.73 2.00
CA GLY A 135 -15.09 19.99 3.12
C GLY A 135 -16.14 18.91 3.36
N GLN A 136 -16.46 18.08 2.35
CA GLN A 136 -17.39 16.96 2.53
C GLN A 136 -16.81 15.85 3.40
N LEU A 137 -15.48 15.80 3.60
CA LEU A 137 -14.85 14.84 4.53
C LEU A 137 -15.44 14.98 5.94
N TRP A 138 -15.65 16.21 6.41
CA TRP A 138 -16.29 16.50 7.69
C TRP A 138 -17.78 16.11 7.70
N GLY A 139 -18.48 16.35 6.60
CA GLY A 139 -19.88 15.94 6.44
C GLY A 139 -20.07 14.44 6.50
N VAL A 140 -19.20 13.69 5.82
CA VAL A 140 -19.20 12.23 5.84
C VAL A 140 -18.83 11.70 7.22
N GLN A 141 -17.85 12.30 7.90
CA GLN A 141 -17.50 11.96 9.28
C GLN A 141 -18.65 12.20 10.24
N ASN A 142 -19.38 13.31 10.11
CA ASN A 142 -20.54 13.63 10.95
C ASN A 142 -21.72 12.67 10.68
N SER A 143 -21.96 12.26 9.44
CA SER A 143 -23.00 11.28 9.10
C SER A 143 -22.74 9.92 9.73
N PHE A 144 -21.47 9.55 9.89
CA PHE A 144 -21.03 8.35 10.61
C PHE A 144 -21.43 8.34 12.08
N PHE A 145 -21.42 9.49 12.75
CA PHE A 145 -21.83 9.61 14.15
C PHE A 145 -23.35 9.69 14.33
N SER A 146 -24.12 9.90 13.26
CA SER A 146 -25.59 9.87 13.33
C SER A 146 -26.10 8.43 13.21
N HIS A 147 -26.88 7.97 14.17
CA HIS A 147 -27.39 6.59 14.27
C HIS A 147 -28.40 6.16 13.16
N LYS A 148 -28.53 6.91 12.08
CA LYS A 148 -29.53 6.69 11.02
C LYS A 148 -28.96 6.24 9.68
N SER A 149 -27.82 5.55 9.67
CA SER A 149 -27.23 5.11 8.40
C SER A 149 -27.90 3.83 7.89
N TYR A 150 -28.63 3.96 6.79
CA TYR A 150 -29.03 2.81 5.97
C TYR A 150 -27.80 2.29 5.20
N LEU A 151 -27.72 0.99 4.97
CA LEU A 151 -26.58 0.33 4.28
C LEU A 151 -26.26 0.96 2.91
N SER A 152 -27.30 1.27 2.12
CA SER A 152 -27.14 1.94 0.82
C SER A 152 -26.50 3.33 0.93
N ARG A 153 -26.85 4.10 1.97
CA ARG A 153 -26.25 5.42 2.20
C ARG A 153 -24.77 5.29 2.56
N THR A 154 -24.42 4.29 3.35
CA THR A 154 -23.02 4.04 3.71
C THR A 154 -22.18 3.67 2.48
N LEU A 155 -22.73 2.91 1.56
CA LEU A 155 -22.05 2.62 0.31
C LEU A 155 -21.80 3.90 -0.53
N MET A 156 -22.77 4.82 -0.57
CA MET A 156 -22.56 6.14 -1.19
C MET A 156 -21.47 6.95 -0.49
N ASP A 157 -21.45 6.91 0.85
CA ASP A 157 -20.45 7.62 1.64
C ASP A 157 -19.05 6.98 1.52
N LEU A 158 -18.95 5.65 1.45
CA LEU A 158 -17.70 4.94 1.11
C LEU A 158 -17.21 5.33 -0.29
N THR A 159 -18.11 5.38 -1.27
CA THR A 159 -17.79 5.81 -2.63
C THR A 159 -17.28 7.26 -2.65
N ARG A 160 -17.94 8.15 -1.89
CA ARG A 160 -17.51 9.55 -1.74
C ARG A 160 -16.12 9.65 -1.09
N LEU A 161 -15.86 8.87 -0.02
CA LEU A 161 -14.55 8.80 0.62
C LEU A 161 -13.46 8.32 -0.37
N GLY A 162 -13.75 7.32 -1.18
CA GLY A 162 -12.83 6.85 -2.21
C GLY A 162 -12.49 7.91 -3.25
N LEU A 163 -13.47 8.70 -3.69
CA LEU A 163 -13.23 9.81 -4.63
C LEU A 163 -12.49 10.98 -3.96
N ILE A 164 -12.77 11.30 -2.71
CA ILE A 164 -11.99 12.30 -1.93
C ILE A 164 -10.54 11.83 -1.80
N HIS A 165 -10.33 10.57 -1.45
CA HIS A 165 -9.00 9.99 -1.37
C HIS A 165 -8.26 10.07 -2.72
N TYR A 166 -8.92 9.72 -3.82
CA TYR A 166 -8.34 9.86 -5.16
C TYR A 166 -7.99 11.31 -5.49
N GLY A 167 -8.85 12.27 -5.08
CA GLY A 167 -8.55 13.69 -5.19
C GLY A 167 -7.26 14.09 -4.45
N PHE A 168 -7.03 13.54 -3.26
CA PHE A 168 -5.77 13.72 -2.53
C PHE A 168 -4.58 13.13 -3.28
N LEU A 169 -4.72 11.94 -3.87
CA LEU A 169 -3.66 11.36 -4.70
C LEU A 169 -3.31 12.23 -5.91
N LYS A 170 -4.30 12.90 -6.53
CA LYS A 170 -4.07 13.87 -7.62
C LYS A 170 -3.32 15.13 -7.15
N VAL A 171 -3.51 15.54 -5.91
CA VAL A 171 -2.71 16.63 -5.33
C VAL A 171 -1.26 16.17 -5.17
N LEU A 172 -1.03 14.95 -4.67
CA LEU A 172 0.31 14.37 -4.54
C LEU A 172 1.05 14.22 -5.88
N GLU A 173 0.35 13.85 -6.95
CA GLU A 173 0.93 13.70 -8.29
C GLU A 173 1.70 14.96 -8.72
N LYS A 174 1.13 16.14 -8.45
CA LYS A 174 1.75 17.42 -8.82
C LYS A 174 3.06 17.67 -8.06
N SER A 175 3.14 17.22 -6.81
CA SER A 175 4.31 17.45 -5.96
C SER A 175 5.48 16.52 -6.30
N PHE A 176 5.21 15.31 -6.81
CA PHE A 176 6.24 14.31 -7.09
C PHE A 176 6.77 14.28 -8.52
N SER A 177 6.12 14.92 -9.47
CA SER A 177 6.55 14.94 -10.87
C SER A 177 7.93 15.57 -11.10
N ALA A 178 8.45 16.32 -10.14
CA ALA A 178 9.71 17.08 -10.28
C ALA A 178 10.98 16.33 -9.81
N VAL A 179 10.89 15.13 -9.25
CA VAL A 179 12.03 14.49 -8.55
C VAL A 179 12.35 13.12 -9.16
N ARG A 180 13.37 13.04 -10.03
CA ARG A 180 13.73 11.82 -10.78
C ARG A 180 15.13 11.25 -10.54
N ASN A 181 15.92 11.74 -9.59
CA ASN A 181 17.31 11.27 -9.43
C ASN A 181 17.47 10.40 -8.19
N GLU A 182 17.83 9.14 -8.36
CA GLU A 182 18.12 8.19 -7.31
C GLU A 182 19.45 8.48 -6.59
N LEU A 183 19.50 8.18 -5.29
CA LEU A 183 20.74 8.12 -4.54
C LEU A 183 21.34 6.73 -4.70
N ALA A 184 22.64 6.66 -5.04
CA ALA A 184 23.34 5.40 -5.06
C ALA A 184 23.54 4.88 -3.62
N HIS A 185 23.41 3.57 -3.44
CA HIS A 185 23.77 2.91 -2.18
C HIS A 185 25.29 2.77 -2.07
N GLU A 186 25.83 3.19 -0.93
CA GLU A 186 27.24 3.06 -0.61
C GLU A 186 27.42 1.93 0.42
N PRO A 187 28.01 0.78 0.03
CA PRO A 187 28.09 -0.40 0.90
C PRO A 187 28.75 -0.16 2.26
N GLU A 188 29.71 0.75 2.32
CA GLU A 188 30.42 1.12 3.56
C GLU A 188 29.86 2.38 4.23
N GLY A 189 28.77 2.95 3.70
CA GLY A 189 28.13 4.14 4.25
C GLY A 189 27.35 3.84 5.52
N ALA A 190 27.29 4.81 6.43
CA ALA A 190 26.41 4.74 7.60
C ALA A 190 24.93 4.77 7.17
N ASN A 191 24.09 3.99 7.80
CA ASN A 191 22.68 3.86 7.43
C ASN A 191 21.81 4.74 8.35
N LEU A 192 21.23 5.79 7.78
CA LEU A 192 20.31 6.70 8.43
C LEU A 192 18.89 6.41 7.95
N TYR A 193 18.03 6.00 8.86
CA TYR A 193 16.63 5.69 8.58
C TYR A 193 15.73 6.87 8.92
N ILE A 194 14.80 7.15 8.04
CA ILE A 194 13.83 8.22 8.15
C ILE A 194 12.45 7.59 8.24
N VAL A 195 11.77 7.83 9.35
CA VAL A 195 10.46 7.28 9.68
C VAL A 195 9.47 8.40 9.88
N GLY A 196 8.25 8.23 9.43
CA GLY A 196 7.19 9.23 9.55
C GLY A 196 7.02 10.09 8.29
N HIS A 197 6.62 11.35 8.47
CA HIS A 197 6.19 12.23 7.38
C HIS A 197 7.06 13.51 7.30
N PRO A 198 8.31 13.41 6.82
CA PRO A 198 9.14 14.60 6.58
C PRO A 198 8.53 15.45 5.45
N SER A 199 8.70 16.76 5.54
CA SER A 199 8.35 17.68 4.47
C SER A 199 9.30 17.56 3.28
N LEU A 200 8.90 18.06 2.11
CA LEU A 200 9.74 18.06 0.91
C LEU A 200 11.02 18.89 1.13
N SER A 201 10.93 19.99 1.90
CA SER A 201 12.10 20.81 2.28
C SER A 201 13.08 20.04 3.16
N GLN A 202 12.59 19.26 4.13
CA GLN A 202 13.41 18.40 4.98
C GLN A 202 14.12 17.31 4.18
N LEU A 203 13.39 16.65 3.29
CA LEU A 203 13.96 15.65 2.39
C LEU A 203 15.00 16.23 1.44
N THR A 204 14.75 17.45 0.93
CA THR A 204 15.70 18.14 0.05
C THR A 204 16.98 18.52 0.79
N ALA A 205 16.89 18.99 2.03
CA ALA A 205 18.05 19.30 2.87
C ALA A 205 18.89 18.05 3.17
N LEU A 206 18.25 16.95 3.58
CA LEU A 206 18.94 15.68 3.81
C LEU A 206 19.66 15.20 2.54
N ARG A 207 18.99 15.26 1.39
CA ARG A 207 19.59 14.89 0.10
C ARG A 207 20.77 15.77 -0.28
N LYS A 208 20.65 17.08 -0.10
CA LYS A 208 21.75 18.02 -0.34
C LYS A 208 22.97 17.66 0.49
N MET A 209 22.77 17.34 1.78
CA MET A 209 23.86 16.93 2.65
C MET A 209 24.56 15.65 2.19
N VAL A 210 23.80 14.63 1.70
CA VAL A 210 24.43 13.41 1.13
C VAL A 210 25.28 13.75 -0.08
N ARG A 211 24.82 14.62 -0.95
CA ARG A 211 25.56 15.03 -2.15
C ARG A 211 26.81 15.85 -1.86
N ASP A 212 26.71 16.73 -0.85
CA ASP A 212 27.81 17.65 -0.47
C ASP A 212 28.90 16.95 0.39
N GLN A 213 28.77 15.65 0.67
CA GLN A 213 29.77 14.87 1.40
C GLN A 213 31.07 14.72 0.60
N SER A 214 31.93 15.71 0.70
CA SER A 214 33.31 15.65 0.26
C SER A 214 34.19 15.11 1.40
N GLY A 215 34.92 14.03 1.17
CA GLY A 215 35.93 13.58 2.14
C GLY A 215 35.75 12.17 2.71
N GLY A 216 35.15 11.23 1.97
CA GLY A 216 35.20 9.79 2.30
C GLY A 216 34.21 9.31 3.36
N LYS A 217 33.38 10.19 3.93
CA LYS A 217 32.32 9.82 4.86
C LYS A 217 31.00 9.74 4.12
N LYS A 218 30.43 8.55 4.01
CA LYS A 218 29.21 8.31 3.25
C LYS A 218 28.07 7.92 4.16
N VAL A 219 26.87 8.45 3.90
CA VAL A 219 25.62 8.12 4.61
C VAL A 219 24.58 7.71 3.60
N ASN A 220 23.99 6.56 3.81
CA ASN A 220 22.83 6.06 3.07
C ASN A 220 21.56 6.61 3.73
N LEU A 221 20.69 7.20 2.94
CA LEU A 221 19.36 7.64 3.40
C LEU A 221 18.32 6.59 3.03
N TRP A 222 17.67 6.05 4.03
CA TRP A 222 16.57 5.10 3.90
C TRP A 222 15.27 5.78 4.31
N LEU A 223 14.29 5.80 3.41
CA LEU A 223 12.97 6.35 3.67
C LEU A 223 11.97 5.22 3.80
N GLN A 224 11.17 5.30 4.86
CA GLN A 224 10.10 4.36 5.11
C GLN A 224 9.00 4.43 4.06
N GLY A 225 8.65 3.25 3.52
CA GLY A 225 7.37 3.01 2.84
C GLY A 225 7.28 3.42 1.40
N THR A 226 6.07 3.21 0.88
CA THR A 226 5.69 3.41 -0.51
C THR A 226 5.47 4.88 -0.92
N ARG A 227 5.98 5.81 -0.15
CA ARG A 227 5.88 7.24 -0.51
C ARG A 227 6.66 7.58 -1.76
N GLY A 228 7.53 6.62 -2.19
CA GLY A 228 8.12 6.60 -3.51
C GLY A 228 8.68 7.94 -3.97
N LEU A 229 9.48 8.53 -3.11
CA LEU A 229 10.41 9.51 -3.60
C LEU A 229 11.58 8.73 -4.20
N PRO A 230 11.73 8.67 -5.52
CA PRO A 230 12.76 7.85 -6.18
C PRO A 230 14.19 8.33 -5.90
N ILE A 231 14.36 9.18 -4.92
CA ILE A 231 15.61 9.79 -4.49
C ILE A 231 16.18 9.18 -3.21
N PHE A 232 15.44 8.29 -2.56
CA PHE A 232 15.86 7.64 -1.33
C PHE A 232 15.82 6.13 -1.50
N LEU A 233 16.71 5.46 -0.80
CA LEU A 233 16.57 4.03 -0.60
C LEU A 233 15.27 3.81 0.18
N SER A 234 14.48 2.85 -0.23
CA SER A 234 13.20 2.56 0.41
C SER A 234 13.22 1.21 1.08
N PHE A 235 12.51 1.06 2.19
CA PHE A 235 12.28 -0.22 2.82
C PHE A 235 10.79 -0.40 3.12
N SER A 236 10.36 -1.65 3.23
CA SER A 236 8.97 -1.97 3.47
C SER A 236 8.54 -1.61 4.89
N ASP A 237 7.43 -0.92 5.04
CA ASP A 237 6.87 -0.46 6.32
C ASP A 237 6.51 -1.61 7.26
N HIS A 238 6.07 -2.73 6.72
CA HIS A 238 5.55 -3.86 7.49
C HIS A 238 6.36 -5.15 7.31
N GLY A 239 7.46 -5.06 6.56
CA GLY A 239 8.37 -6.18 6.33
C GLY A 239 9.25 -6.51 7.51
N SER A 240 8.76 -6.37 8.73
CA SER A 240 9.51 -6.55 9.97
C SER A 240 10.54 -5.42 10.21
N PRO A 241 10.21 -4.41 11.04
CA PRO A 241 11.15 -3.35 11.43
C PRO A 241 12.48 -3.89 11.96
N GLU A 242 12.43 -5.08 12.56
CA GLU A 242 13.60 -5.79 13.08
C GLU A 242 14.61 -6.16 11.98
N MET A 243 14.13 -6.34 10.75
CA MET A 243 15.02 -6.59 9.61
C MET A 243 15.84 -5.34 9.24
N ALA A 244 15.29 -4.13 9.45
CA ALA A 244 16.04 -2.90 9.28
C ALA A 244 17.27 -2.83 10.21
N LEU A 245 17.13 -3.33 11.45
CA LEU A 245 18.25 -3.44 12.38
C LEU A 245 19.30 -4.45 11.92
N ALA A 246 18.85 -5.58 11.38
CA ALA A 246 19.75 -6.58 10.81
C ALA A 246 20.49 -6.06 9.56
N MET A 247 19.94 -5.05 8.88
CA MET A 247 20.57 -4.35 7.76
C MET A 247 21.62 -3.32 8.18
N GLY A 248 21.85 -3.13 9.50
CA GLY A 248 22.92 -2.26 9.98
C GLY A 248 22.51 -0.81 10.17
N LEU A 249 21.34 -0.56 10.77
CA LEU A 249 20.88 0.78 11.16
C LEU A 249 21.90 1.47 12.07
N ASP A 250 22.29 2.70 11.73
CA ASP A 250 23.24 3.50 12.49
C ASP A 250 22.60 4.71 13.18
N ALA A 251 21.52 5.26 12.67
CA ALA A 251 20.70 6.26 13.33
C ALA A 251 19.27 6.26 12.79
N LEU A 252 18.35 6.80 13.58
CA LEU A 252 16.93 6.88 13.26
C LEU A 252 16.44 8.32 13.41
N ILE A 253 15.82 8.87 12.38
CA ILE A 253 15.03 10.11 12.48
C ILE A 253 13.57 9.73 12.51
N ILE A 254 12.85 10.19 13.54
CA ILE A 254 11.41 9.99 13.68
C ILE A 254 10.70 11.31 13.47
N TYR A 255 9.89 11.41 12.44
CA TYR A 255 9.02 12.55 12.19
C TYR A 255 7.63 12.31 12.82
N PRO A 256 6.85 13.38 13.11
CA PRO A 256 5.50 13.26 13.65
C PRO A 256 4.61 12.33 12.80
N ASN A 257 3.66 11.69 13.46
CA ASN A 257 2.73 10.73 12.87
C ASN A 257 3.36 9.41 12.38
N SER A 258 4.54 9.06 12.86
CA SER A 258 5.09 7.71 12.73
C SER A 258 4.56 6.81 13.86
N ASN A 259 4.36 5.55 13.58
CA ASN A 259 3.95 4.55 14.57
C ASN A 259 4.66 3.23 14.30
N PHE A 260 5.88 3.11 14.81
CA PHE A 260 6.71 1.90 14.70
C PHE A 260 7.28 1.49 16.07
N PRO A 261 6.42 1.08 17.01
CA PRO A 261 6.85 0.78 18.39
C PRO A 261 7.98 -0.26 18.44
N ALA A 262 7.95 -1.26 17.56
CA ALA A 262 8.98 -2.30 17.53
C ALA A 262 10.34 -1.73 17.10
N LEU A 263 10.39 -0.85 16.10
CA LEU A 263 11.64 -0.24 15.65
C LEU A 263 12.21 0.70 16.71
N GLU A 264 11.37 1.51 17.34
CA GLU A 264 11.77 2.42 18.42
C GLU A 264 12.30 1.64 19.62
N TYR A 265 11.57 0.62 20.07
CA TYR A 265 11.99 -0.26 21.17
C TYR A 265 13.34 -0.91 20.88
N LEU A 266 13.53 -1.47 19.71
CA LEU A 266 14.76 -2.14 19.34
C LEU A 266 15.93 -1.16 19.15
N ALA A 267 15.68 0.02 18.58
CA ALA A 267 16.71 1.05 18.48
C ALA A 267 17.19 1.49 19.87
N GLN A 268 16.29 1.68 20.84
CA GLN A 268 16.66 1.94 22.23
C GLN A 268 17.45 0.79 22.85
N LYS A 269 16.99 -0.45 22.69
CA LYS A 269 17.65 -1.66 23.20
C LYS A 269 19.08 -1.84 22.68
N TRP A 270 19.31 -1.43 21.45
CA TRP A 270 20.60 -1.56 20.76
C TRP A 270 21.44 -0.28 20.80
N GLU A 271 21.04 0.70 21.62
CA GLU A 271 21.72 1.99 21.77
C GLU A 271 21.93 2.74 20.45
N ILE A 272 21.02 2.51 19.48
CA ILE A 272 21.02 3.22 18.20
C ILE A 272 20.48 4.64 18.44
N PRO A 273 21.19 5.69 18.01
CA PRO A 273 20.74 7.06 18.18
C PRO A 273 19.39 7.31 17.54
N ILE A 274 18.46 7.91 18.30
CA ILE A 274 17.14 8.34 17.83
C ILE A 274 17.06 9.85 17.90
N LEU A 275 16.74 10.47 16.79
CA LEU A 275 16.46 11.90 16.70
C LEU A 275 14.98 12.10 16.43
N LEU A 276 14.28 12.79 17.34
CA LEU A 276 12.89 13.20 17.14
C LEU A 276 12.89 14.55 16.42
N ALA A 277 12.30 14.58 15.23
CA ALA A 277 12.22 15.80 14.43
C ALA A 277 10.84 16.44 14.57
N GLU A 278 10.78 17.66 15.08
CA GLU A 278 9.56 18.45 15.11
C GLU A 278 9.34 19.17 13.76
N LYS A 279 8.06 19.50 13.45
CA LYS A 279 7.68 20.04 12.13
C LYS A 279 8.36 21.35 11.75
N HIS A 280 8.75 22.17 12.72
CA HIS A 280 9.18 23.56 12.50
C HIS A 280 10.62 23.86 12.93
N GLU A 281 11.39 22.84 13.29
CA GLU A 281 12.78 23.04 13.68
C GLU A 281 13.69 23.31 12.46
N GLU A 282 14.84 23.92 12.73
CA GLU A 282 15.89 24.20 11.75
C GLU A 282 16.31 22.92 11.00
N ILE A 283 15.76 22.75 9.82
CA ILE A 283 15.89 21.54 8.98
C ILE A 283 17.35 21.13 8.77
N GLU A 284 18.23 22.13 8.53
CA GLU A 284 19.66 21.86 8.29
C GLU A 284 20.36 21.40 9.58
N ARG A 285 19.93 21.89 10.76
CA ARG A 285 20.47 21.46 12.05
C ARG A 285 20.15 20.00 12.32
N ILE A 286 18.88 19.61 12.19
CA ILE A 286 18.43 18.23 12.39
C ILE A 286 19.15 17.28 11.44
N ALA A 287 19.24 17.64 10.16
CA ALA A 287 19.94 16.85 9.17
C ALA A 287 21.41 16.65 9.53
N ARG A 288 22.12 17.72 9.94
CA ARG A 288 23.52 17.65 10.33
C ARG A 288 23.74 16.79 11.56
N GLU A 289 22.91 16.98 12.60
CA GLU A 289 22.96 16.20 13.82
C GLU A 289 22.73 14.70 13.56
N ALA A 290 21.72 14.36 12.74
CA ALA A 290 21.44 13.00 12.36
C ALA A 290 22.60 12.31 11.61
N PHE A 291 23.26 13.05 10.73
CA PHE A 291 24.44 12.56 10.01
C PHE A 291 25.62 12.30 10.95
N GLU A 292 25.89 13.23 11.86
CA GLU A 292 26.96 13.07 12.85
C GLU A 292 26.70 11.88 13.77
N LEU A 293 25.44 11.71 14.21
CA LEU A 293 25.04 10.58 15.04
C LEU A 293 25.24 9.26 14.30
N ALA A 294 24.79 9.14 13.04
CA ALA A 294 24.95 7.93 12.25
C ALA A 294 26.42 7.56 12.05
N LEU A 295 27.26 8.52 11.66
CA LEU A 295 28.70 8.31 11.45
C LEU A 295 29.44 7.94 12.74
N ASN A 296 29.06 8.55 13.86
CA ASN A 296 29.67 8.26 15.17
C ASN A 296 29.26 6.88 15.68
N HIS A 297 28.01 6.48 15.49
CA HIS A 297 27.54 5.15 15.86
C HIS A 297 28.22 4.06 15.02
N GLN A 298 28.31 4.24 13.71
CA GLN A 298 29.01 3.32 12.81
C GLN A 298 30.46 3.09 13.24
N LYS A 299 31.19 4.15 13.61
CA LYS A 299 32.56 4.03 14.10
C LYS A 299 32.68 3.25 15.40
N LYS A 300 31.74 3.42 16.34
CA LYS A 300 31.74 2.69 17.62
C LYS A 300 31.42 1.21 17.45
N LYS A 301 30.50 0.88 16.54
CA LYS A 301 30.00 -0.46 16.31
C LYS A 301 30.99 -1.36 15.58
N GLY A 302 31.97 -0.78 14.89
CA GLY A 302 32.86 -1.50 13.98
C GLY A 302 32.14 -1.86 12.67
N HIS A 303 32.85 -2.50 11.74
CA HIS A 303 32.30 -2.91 10.46
C HIS A 303 31.28 -4.04 10.68
N VAL A 304 29.99 -3.71 10.54
CA VAL A 304 28.94 -4.72 10.40
C VAL A 304 28.99 -5.16 8.94
N PRO A 305 29.03 -6.47 8.66
CA PRO A 305 29.01 -6.93 7.28
C PRO A 305 27.81 -6.32 6.56
N PRO A 306 27.97 -5.91 5.28
CA PRO A 306 26.89 -5.31 4.53
C PRO A 306 25.69 -6.24 4.55
N SER A 307 24.50 -5.65 4.61
CA SER A 307 23.26 -6.41 4.52
C SER A 307 23.31 -7.34 3.31
N PRO A 308 22.90 -8.61 3.46
CA PRO A 308 22.75 -9.50 2.32
C PRO A 308 21.69 -9.01 1.32
N ILE A 309 20.89 -8.01 1.70
CA ILE A 309 19.94 -7.33 0.84
C ILE A 309 20.59 -6.04 0.38
N SER A 310 21.25 -6.08 -0.78
CA SER A 310 21.52 -4.84 -1.50
C SER A 310 20.19 -4.29 -2.00
N PRO A 311 19.89 -3.00 -1.78
CA PRO A 311 18.76 -2.39 -2.46
C PRO A 311 18.95 -2.64 -3.95
N SER A 312 17.89 -3.07 -4.61
CA SER A 312 17.94 -3.34 -6.05
C SER A 312 18.45 -2.11 -6.77
N GLN A 313 19.60 -2.24 -7.42
CA GLN A 313 20.17 -1.19 -8.27
C GLN A 313 19.39 -1.01 -9.59
N SER A 314 18.42 -1.89 -9.85
CA SER A 314 17.54 -1.77 -11.00
C SER A 314 16.14 -1.45 -10.51
N PRO A 315 15.75 -0.18 -10.44
CA PRO A 315 14.35 0.17 -10.37
C PRO A 315 13.69 -0.49 -11.57
N GLY A 316 12.60 -1.20 -11.34
CA GLY A 316 11.84 -1.78 -12.44
C GLY A 316 11.43 -0.69 -13.42
N VAL A 317 11.27 -1.04 -14.68
CA VAL A 317 10.85 -0.08 -15.71
C VAL A 317 9.46 0.48 -15.36
N SER A 318 9.33 1.80 -15.30
CA SER A 318 8.05 2.44 -15.06
C SER A 318 7.11 2.20 -16.24
N ILE A 319 5.85 1.90 -15.97
CA ILE A 319 4.82 1.76 -17.02
C ILE A 319 4.71 3.03 -17.88
N PHE A 320 5.03 4.19 -17.31
CA PHE A 320 4.91 5.47 -17.97
C PHE A 320 5.99 5.74 -19.01
N ASP A 321 7.13 5.05 -18.93
CA ASP A 321 8.20 5.17 -19.93
C ASP A 321 7.89 4.37 -21.21
N ARG A 322 6.80 3.57 -21.18
CA ARG A 322 6.42 2.64 -22.24
C ARG A 322 4.94 2.72 -22.64
N MET A 323 4.28 3.83 -22.35
CA MET A 323 2.83 3.98 -22.57
C MET A 323 2.43 3.74 -24.03
N GLU A 324 3.18 4.24 -25.00
CA GLU A 324 2.90 4.05 -26.42
C GLU A 324 3.06 2.59 -26.84
N GLU A 325 4.14 1.94 -26.42
CA GLU A 325 4.39 0.53 -26.71
C GLU A 325 3.30 -0.38 -26.13
N VAL A 326 2.89 -0.12 -24.88
CA VAL A 326 1.79 -0.83 -24.23
C VAL A 326 0.48 -0.67 -25.00
N HIS A 327 0.18 0.56 -25.44
CA HIS A 327 -1.02 0.84 -26.21
C HIS A 327 -1.04 0.07 -27.55
N GLU A 328 0.05 0.09 -28.29
CA GLU A 328 0.19 -0.66 -29.54
C GLU A 328 0.12 -2.18 -29.33
N SER A 329 0.71 -2.69 -28.25
CA SER A 329 0.69 -4.11 -27.91
C SER A 329 -0.72 -4.60 -27.55
N LEU A 330 -1.51 -3.76 -26.87
CA LEU A 330 -2.92 -4.06 -26.57
C LEU A 330 -3.77 -4.04 -27.84
N LYS A 331 -3.62 -3.04 -28.71
CA LYS A 331 -4.32 -2.97 -30.00
C LYS A 331 -4.00 -4.17 -30.90
N ALA A 332 -2.75 -4.57 -30.94
CA ALA A 332 -2.30 -5.72 -31.71
C ALA A 332 -2.70 -7.09 -31.11
N GLY A 333 -3.37 -7.11 -29.94
CA GLY A 333 -3.74 -8.34 -29.23
C GLY A 333 -2.56 -9.16 -28.69
N LYS A 334 -1.36 -8.55 -28.64
CA LYS A 334 -0.16 -9.15 -28.06
C LYS A 334 -0.26 -9.23 -26.54
N VAL A 335 -0.89 -8.24 -25.92
CA VAL A 335 -1.24 -8.19 -24.50
C VAL A 335 -2.72 -8.58 -24.35
N LYS A 336 -3.01 -9.57 -23.53
CA LYS A 336 -4.37 -10.14 -23.40
C LYS A 336 -5.18 -9.54 -22.24
N GLY A 337 -4.59 -8.69 -21.42
CA GLY A 337 -5.24 -8.05 -20.30
C GLY A 337 -4.24 -7.31 -19.43
N ILE A 338 -4.75 -6.66 -18.40
CA ILE A 338 -3.96 -5.83 -17.49
C ILE A 338 -4.23 -6.28 -16.05
N LEU A 339 -3.16 -6.49 -15.29
CA LEU A 339 -3.23 -6.74 -13.86
C LEU A 339 -2.39 -5.70 -13.12
N VAL A 340 -3.05 -4.88 -12.32
CA VAL A 340 -2.38 -3.96 -11.39
C VAL A 340 -2.33 -4.63 -10.03
N ILE A 341 -1.15 -4.80 -9.44
CA ILE A 341 -0.97 -5.46 -8.14
C ILE A 341 -0.47 -4.43 -7.14
N TRP A 342 -1.18 -4.26 -6.04
CA TRP A 342 -0.74 -3.49 -4.89
C TRP A 342 -0.35 -4.46 -3.77
N GLY A 343 0.92 -4.86 -3.74
CA GLY A 343 1.43 -5.90 -2.84
C GLY A 343 1.98 -5.31 -1.54
N GLU A 344 1.57 -5.89 -0.41
CA GLU A 344 2.07 -5.58 0.94
C GLU A 344 2.46 -6.88 1.66
N PRO A 345 3.48 -6.88 2.55
CA PRO A 345 3.85 -8.07 3.32
C PRO A 345 2.88 -8.31 4.46
N ASN A 346 2.02 -9.32 4.36
CA ASN A 346 1.05 -9.69 5.39
C ASN A 346 1.51 -10.92 6.18
N VAL A 347 1.64 -10.77 7.51
CA VAL A 347 2.12 -11.84 8.42
C VAL A 347 1.23 -13.09 8.47
N LYS A 348 -0.02 -12.99 8.03
CA LYS A 348 -0.96 -14.14 7.98
C LYS A 348 -0.61 -15.17 6.91
N GLN A 349 0.35 -14.84 6.05
CA GLN A 349 0.83 -15.70 4.96
C GLN A 349 2.32 -15.45 4.72
N ALA A 350 2.95 -16.22 3.83
CA ALA A 350 4.31 -15.92 3.42
C ALA A 350 4.36 -14.58 2.68
N PHE A 351 5.25 -13.69 3.08
CA PHE A 351 5.39 -12.37 2.47
C PHE A 351 5.56 -12.47 0.97
N PHE A 352 4.74 -11.74 0.22
CA PHE A 352 4.73 -11.64 -1.24
C PHE A 352 4.41 -12.94 -2.00
N GLU A 353 3.98 -14.03 -1.34
CA GLU A 353 3.65 -15.27 -2.04
C GLU A 353 2.49 -15.08 -3.01
N ARG A 354 1.41 -14.41 -2.58
CA ARG A 354 0.27 -14.13 -3.46
C ARG A 354 0.64 -13.16 -4.58
N THR A 355 1.43 -12.15 -4.27
CA THR A 355 1.96 -11.21 -5.26
C THR A 355 2.75 -11.92 -6.34
N LEU A 356 3.69 -12.79 -5.98
CA LEU A 356 4.50 -13.57 -6.93
C LEU A 356 3.66 -14.54 -7.76
N CYS A 357 2.71 -15.26 -7.14
CA CYS A 357 1.81 -16.14 -7.89
C CYS A 357 0.96 -15.38 -8.92
N LEU A 358 0.49 -14.19 -8.58
CA LEU A 358 -0.24 -13.33 -9.51
C LEU A 358 0.64 -12.84 -10.66
N MET A 359 1.86 -12.36 -10.34
CA MET A 359 2.83 -11.92 -11.36
C MET A 359 3.15 -13.05 -12.33
N GLU A 360 3.53 -14.22 -11.82
CA GLU A 360 3.86 -15.40 -12.61
C GLU A 360 2.70 -15.84 -13.51
N SER A 361 1.50 -15.97 -12.94
CA SER A 361 0.32 -16.41 -13.68
C SER A 361 -0.09 -15.44 -14.78
N ALA A 362 -0.06 -14.13 -14.50
CA ALA A 362 -0.41 -13.09 -15.46
C ALA A 362 0.61 -12.97 -16.60
N LEU A 363 1.91 -13.01 -16.29
CA LEU A 363 2.97 -12.94 -17.30
C LEU A 363 2.96 -14.18 -18.21
N ASN A 364 2.73 -15.37 -17.67
CA ASN A 364 2.58 -16.61 -18.46
C ASN A 364 1.39 -16.53 -19.44
N GLN A 365 0.36 -15.72 -19.15
CA GLN A 365 -0.78 -15.46 -20.01
C GLN A 365 -0.65 -14.20 -20.87
N LYS A 366 0.55 -13.64 -20.99
CA LYS A 366 0.83 -12.44 -21.79
C LYS A 366 0.00 -11.22 -21.36
N MET A 367 -0.22 -11.07 -20.06
CA MET A 367 -0.84 -9.88 -19.50
C MET A 367 0.20 -8.81 -19.17
N LEU A 368 -0.21 -7.55 -19.22
CA LEU A 368 0.55 -6.46 -18.64
C LEU A 368 0.38 -6.49 -17.13
N VAL A 369 1.50 -6.46 -16.40
CA VAL A 369 1.53 -6.44 -14.93
C VAL A 369 2.16 -5.13 -14.47
N ALA A 370 1.41 -4.35 -13.70
CA ALA A 370 1.92 -3.16 -13.02
C ALA A 370 1.90 -3.41 -11.51
N VAL A 371 3.06 -3.30 -10.86
CA VAL A 371 3.23 -3.62 -9.44
C VAL A 371 3.48 -2.35 -8.65
N GLY A 372 2.70 -2.13 -7.60
CA GLY A 372 2.81 -1.01 -6.66
C GLY A 372 2.91 -1.49 -5.21
N GLY A 373 2.91 -0.54 -4.29
CA GLY A 373 3.01 -0.81 -2.86
C GLY A 373 4.41 -1.26 -2.43
N ASP A 374 4.48 -1.96 -1.32
CA ASP A 374 5.75 -2.50 -0.79
C ASP A 374 6.41 -3.50 -1.76
N ALA A 375 5.62 -4.14 -2.62
CA ALA A 375 6.14 -5.00 -3.67
C ALA A 375 6.99 -4.23 -4.68
N ALA A 376 6.64 -3.01 -5.04
CA ALA A 376 7.45 -2.17 -5.92
C ALA A 376 8.77 -1.74 -5.27
N VAL A 377 8.77 -1.50 -3.95
CA VAL A 377 9.99 -1.22 -3.18
C VAL A 377 10.96 -2.41 -3.22
N ASN A 378 10.42 -3.63 -3.25
CA ASN A 378 11.19 -4.87 -3.29
C ASN A 378 11.34 -5.43 -4.72
N ALA A 379 11.18 -4.61 -5.76
CA ALA A 379 11.13 -5.03 -7.16
C ALA A 379 12.29 -5.96 -7.57
N GLY A 380 13.52 -5.64 -7.19
CA GLY A 380 14.68 -6.45 -7.53
C GLY A 380 14.63 -7.86 -6.95
N LEU A 381 14.31 -7.97 -5.67
CA LEU A 381 14.18 -9.26 -4.98
C LEU A 381 13.03 -10.10 -5.55
N LEU A 382 11.90 -9.43 -5.85
CA LEU A 382 10.75 -10.09 -6.49
C LEU A 382 11.09 -10.57 -7.91
N ASN A 383 11.84 -9.79 -8.68
CA ASN A 383 12.26 -10.17 -10.03
C ASN A 383 13.20 -11.37 -10.02
N GLU A 384 14.14 -11.43 -9.08
CA GLU A 384 15.03 -12.59 -8.92
C GLU A 384 14.23 -13.87 -8.58
N GLU A 385 13.31 -13.78 -7.62
CA GLU A 385 12.48 -14.93 -7.24
C GLU A 385 11.51 -15.33 -8.36
N LEU A 386 10.92 -14.36 -9.04
CA LEU A 386 10.06 -14.60 -10.20
C LEU A 386 10.81 -15.31 -11.33
N ALA A 387 12.05 -14.87 -11.63
CA ALA A 387 12.91 -15.50 -12.62
C ALA A 387 13.22 -16.96 -12.26
N ARG A 388 13.52 -17.21 -10.97
CA ARG A 388 13.77 -18.55 -10.46
C ARG A 388 12.53 -19.46 -10.63
N ARG A 389 11.33 -18.97 -10.31
CA ARG A 389 10.05 -19.72 -10.47
C ARG A 389 9.75 -20.02 -11.93
N MET A 390 10.00 -19.07 -12.81
CA MET A 390 9.78 -19.23 -14.25
C MET A 390 10.90 -20.02 -14.95
N GLY A 391 11.94 -20.47 -14.25
CA GLY A 391 13.04 -21.26 -14.80
C GLY A 391 13.93 -20.50 -15.78
N LYS A 392 13.99 -19.16 -15.67
CA LYS A 392 14.78 -18.26 -16.51
C LYS A 392 15.77 -17.48 -15.65
N ASN A 393 16.85 -16.99 -16.23
CA ASN A 393 17.69 -16.03 -15.54
C ASN A 393 16.95 -14.68 -15.41
N ALA A 394 17.32 -13.85 -14.42
CA ALA A 394 16.62 -12.60 -14.13
C ALA A 394 16.60 -11.63 -15.33
N ALA A 395 17.70 -11.54 -16.08
CA ALA A 395 17.81 -10.70 -17.26
C ALA A 395 16.87 -11.18 -18.38
N ASP A 396 16.81 -12.50 -18.61
CA ASP A 396 15.91 -13.09 -19.62
C ASP A 396 14.44 -12.93 -19.20
N THR A 397 14.12 -12.96 -17.90
CA THR A 397 12.75 -12.75 -17.43
C THR A 397 12.32 -11.30 -17.62
N LEU A 398 13.17 -10.34 -17.29
CA LEU A 398 12.94 -8.91 -17.55
C LEU A 398 12.84 -8.61 -19.05
N ASN A 399 13.69 -9.27 -19.87
CA ASN A 399 13.69 -9.16 -21.32
C ASN A 399 12.53 -9.94 -21.98
N ALA A 400 12.20 -11.15 -21.48
CA ALA A 400 11.15 -12.01 -22.03
C ALA A 400 9.75 -11.60 -21.55
N ALA A 401 9.62 -10.90 -20.44
CA ALA A 401 8.42 -10.16 -20.12
C ALA A 401 8.14 -9.07 -21.19
N ASN A 402 9.11 -8.82 -22.10
CA ASN A 402 9.02 -7.91 -23.25
C ASN A 402 8.22 -6.65 -22.94
N GLY A 403 8.50 -6.07 -21.77
CA GLY A 403 7.79 -4.92 -21.30
C GLY A 403 6.41 -5.16 -20.69
N ASN A 404 6.04 -6.36 -20.44
CA ASN A 404 4.76 -6.65 -19.77
C ASN A 404 4.83 -6.49 -18.23
N LEU A 405 6.01 -6.30 -17.65
CA LEU A 405 6.18 -6.04 -16.21
C LEU A 405 6.69 -4.61 -16.00
N SER A 406 5.98 -3.88 -15.16
CA SER A 406 6.28 -2.49 -14.81
C SER A 406 6.02 -2.23 -13.33
N TYR A 407 6.58 -1.14 -12.80
CA TYR A 407 6.46 -0.77 -11.40
C TYR A 407 5.88 0.64 -11.22
N LEU A 408 5.11 0.80 -10.14
CA LEU A 408 4.58 2.06 -9.65
C LEU A 408 5.34 2.41 -8.37
N HIS A 409 6.16 3.44 -8.43
CA HIS A 409 7.08 3.77 -7.34
C HIS A 409 6.45 4.65 -6.25
N SER A 410 5.27 5.22 -6.50
CA SER A 410 4.60 6.07 -5.51
C SER A 410 3.08 6.07 -5.64
N TRP A 411 2.40 6.47 -4.56
CA TRP A 411 0.97 6.73 -4.59
C TRP A 411 0.59 7.88 -5.54
N GLY A 412 1.48 8.87 -5.72
CA GLY A 412 1.29 9.95 -6.69
C GLY A 412 1.25 9.50 -8.14
N GLU A 413 1.68 8.26 -8.45
CA GLU A 413 1.58 7.69 -9.80
C GLU A 413 0.21 7.04 -10.09
N ILE A 414 -0.63 6.81 -9.07
CA ILE A 414 -1.96 6.24 -9.25
C ILE A 414 -2.84 7.09 -10.17
N PRO A 415 -2.94 8.42 -10.02
CA PRO A 415 -3.73 9.23 -10.94
C PRO A 415 -3.24 9.17 -12.39
N ARG A 416 -1.92 9.14 -12.58
CA ARG A 416 -1.32 8.98 -13.92
C ARG A 416 -1.66 7.61 -14.51
N LEU A 417 -1.65 6.55 -13.70
CA LEU A 417 -2.10 5.22 -14.10
C LEU A 417 -3.59 5.25 -14.51
N VAL A 418 -4.46 5.87 -13.73
CA VAL A 418 -5.89 5.97 -14.02
C VAL A 418 -6.11 6.72 -15.34
N SER A 419 -5.43 7.84 -15.57
CA SER A 419 -5.50 8.60 -16.82
C SER A 419 -5.03 7.76 -18.03
N PHE A 420 -3.96 6.99 -17.86
CA PHE A 420 -3.49 6.05 -18.89
C PHE A 420 -4.53 4.96 -19.18
N LEU A 421 -5.05 4.30 -18.14
CA LEU A 421 -6.06 3.25 -18.29
C LEU A 421 -7.36 3.80 -18.92
N LYS A 422 -7.72 5.05 -18.62
CA LYS A 422 -8.85 5.71 -19.28
C LYS A 422 -8.63 5.90 -20.78
N THR A 423 -7.44 6.33 -21.19
CA THR A 423 -7.08 6.43 -22.60
C THR A 423 -7.21 5.08 -23.30
N LEU A 424 -6.73 4.00 -22.65
CA LEU A 424 -6.86 2.63 -23.16
C LEU A 424 -8.30 2.13 -23.22
N SER A 425 -9.19 2.64 -22.36
CA SER A 425 -10.58 2.19 -22.30
C SER A 425 -11.39 2.49 -23.58
N SER A 426 -10.94 3.49 -24.37
CA SER A 426 -11.64 3.92 -25.58
C SER A 426 -13.13 4.22 -25.34
N GLY A 427 -13.47 4.74 -24.17
CA GLY A 427 -14.84 5.10 -23.76
C GLY A 427 -15.62 3.98 -23.07
N ARG A 428 -15.08 2.77 -22.94
CA ARG A 428 -15.68 1.69 -22.14
C ARG A 428 -15.55 1.97 -20.64
N GLU A 429 -16.44 1.39 -19.85
CA GLU A 429 -16.34 1.38 -18.39
C GLU A 429 -15.15 0.51 -17.95
N PHE A 430 -14.45 0.91 -16.86
CA PHE A 430 -13.27 0.21 -16.40
C PHE A 430 -13.52 -1.26 -16.04
N HIS A 431 -14.66 -1.57 -15.41
CA HIS A 431 -15.01 -2.96 -15.05
C HIS A 431 -15.34 -3.86 -16.25
N GLN A 432 -15.56 -3.26 -17.44
CA GLN A 432 -15.79 -3.99 -18.69
C GLN A 432 -14.49 -4.28 -19.45
N MET A 433 -13.38 -3.66 -19.03
CA MET A 433 -12.07 -3.95 -19.60
C MET A 433 -11.50 -5.26 -19.09
N PRO A 434 -10.60 -5.91 -19.82
CA PRO A 434 -9.81 -7.02 -19.31
C PRO A 434 -8.76 -6.54 -18.31
N LEU A 435 -9.21 -6.00 -17.19
CA LEU A 435 -8.42 -5.28 -16.20
C LEU A 435 -8.90 -5.58 -14.78
N VAL A 436 -7.96 -5.89 -13.90
CA VAL A 436 -8.19 -6.00 -12.44
C VAL A 436 -7.11 -5.23 -11.69
N VAL A 437 -7.52 -4.54 -10.63
CA VAL A 437 -6.61 -4.01 -9.61
C VAL A 437 -6.66 -4.94 -8.41
N SER A 438 -5.54 -5.56 -8.05
CA SER A 438 -5.47 -6.58 -7.01
C SER A 438 -4.70 -6.07 -5.78
N PHE A 439 -5.26 -6.30 -4.61
CA PHE A 439 -4.66 -6.13 -3.29
C PHE A 439 -4.53 -7.51 -2.63
N PRO A 440 -3.55 -8.33 -3.05
CA PRO A 440 -3.49 -9.74 -2.65
C PRO A 440 -3.21 -9.93 -1.16
N GLU A 441 -2.55 -8.98 -0.55
CA GLU A 441 -2.01 -9.04 0.81
C GLU A 441 -2.24 -7.70 1.53
N LEU A 442 -3.48 -7.23 1.53
CA LEU A 442 -3.85 -5.95 2.15
C LEU A 442 -3.52 -5.93 3.65
N VAL A 443 -2.83 -4.90 4.12
CA VAL A 443 -2.43 -4.72 5.52
C VAL A 443 -2.95 -3.41 6.10
N ARG A 444 -2.72 -2.29 5.41
CA ARG A 444 -2.95 -0.93 5.95
C ARG A 444 -4.32 -0.36 5.56
N SER A 445 -4.87 0.49 6.44
CA SER A 445 -6.07 1.28 6.14
C SER A 445 -5.88 2.19 4.92
N SER A 446 -4.67 2.73 4.72
CA SER A 446 -4.34 3.53 3.53
C SER A 446 -4.39 2.72 2.23
N ALA A 447 -3.90 1.47 2.21
CA ALA A 447 -4.05 0.61 1.05
C ALA A 447 -5.52 0.23 0.79
N TRP A 448 -6.32 0.03 1.86
CA TRP A 448 -7.77 -0.14 1.72
C TRP A 448 -8.43 1.11 1.13
N ALA A 449 -8.04 2.32 1.54
CA ALA A 449 -8.54 3.57 0.95
C ALA A 449 -8.20 3.69 -0.55
N VAL A 450 -7.02 3.23 -0.98
CA VAL A 450 -6.65 3.11 -2.41
C VAL A 450 -7.59 2.13 -3.12
N ALA A 451 -7.86 0.95 -2.53
CA ALA A 451 -8.80 -0.03 -3.09
C ALA A 451 -10.21 0.57 -3.26
N VAL A 452 -10.69 1.30 -2.25
CA VAL A 452 -11.97 2.01 -2.30
C VAL A 452 -11.96 3.11 -3.36
N SER A 453 -10.84 3.80 -3.58
CA SER A 453 -10.70 4.77 -4.68
C SER A 453 -10.91 4.11 -6.05
N PHE A 454 -10.25 2.99 -6.31
CA PHE A 454 -10.43 2.25 -7.56
C PHE A 454 -11.87 1.75 -7.74
N LEU A 455 -12.50 1.21 -6.68
CA LEU A 455 -13.92 0.84 -6.70
C LEU A 455 -14.82 2.03 -7.03
N SER A 456 -14.53 3.18 -6.43
CA SER A 456 -15.29 4.43 -6.65
C SER A 456 -15.13 4.99 -8.06
N LEU A 457 -13.99 4.74 -8.70
CA LEU A 457 -13.72 5.09 -10.09
C LEU A 457 -14.33 4.09 -11.09
N GLY A 458 -14.86 2.95 -10.63
CA GLY A 458 -15.52 1.96 -11.48
C GLY A 458 -14.65 0.78 -11.90
N PHE A 459 -13.54 0.51 -11.23
CA PHE A 459 -12.67 -0.62 -11.51
C PHE A 459 -13.18 -1.93 -10.89
N ALA A 460 -12.79 -3.07 -11.47
CA ALA A 460 -12.81 -4.35 -10.78
C ALA A 460 -11.60 -4.43 -9.84
N VAL A 461 -11.89 -4.63 -8.55
CA VAL A 461 -10.87 -4.65 -7.47
C VAL A 461 -10.93 -5.97 -6.72
N GLN A 462 -9.82 -6.69 -6.71
CA GLN A 462 -9.67 -7.93 -5.94
C GLN A 462 -8.96 -7.65 -4.62
N VAL A 463 -9.48 -8.24 -3.54
CA VAL A 463 -8.84 -8.22 -2.21
C VAL A 463 -8.61 -9.63 -1.72
N GLY A 464 -7.34 -9.98 -1.53
CA GLY A 464 -6.87 -11.31 -1.12
C GLY A 464 -6.67 -11.47 0.39
N THR A 465 -7.20 -10.55 1.19
CA THR A 465 -7.20 -10.63 2.65
C THR A 465 -8.63 -10.65 3.15
N GLN A 466 -8.88 -11.37 4.25
CA GLN A 466 -10.19 -11.37 4.87
C GLN A 466 -10.54 -9.96 5.38
N LEU A 467 -11.61 -9.39 4.82
CA LEU A 467 -12.09 -8.07 5.20
C LEU A 467 -13.06 -8.15 6.40
N PRO A 468 -13.09 -7.16 7.29
CA PRO A 468 -13.88 -7.21 8.53
C PRO A 468 -15.36 -6.88 8.30
N PHE A 469 -15.96 -7.28 7.19
CA PHE A 469 -17.38 -7.07 6.92
C PHE A 469 -18.19 -8.37 6.80
N TRP A 470 -17.52 -9.51 6.80
CA TRP A 470 -18.18 -10.81 6.66
C TRP A 470 -19.08 -11.17 7.86
N GLY A 471 -18.95 -10.46 8.97
CA GLY A 471 -19.87 -10.57 10.09
C GLY A 471 -21.30 -10.08 9.79
N SER A 472 -21.50 -9.33 8.69
CA SER A 472 -22.80 -8.83 8.24
C SER A 472 -23.12 -9.35 6.83
N PRO A 473 -24.02 -10.34 6.70
CA PRO A 473 -24.48 -10.80 5.39
C PRO A 473 -25.15 -9.70 4.55
N ALA A 474 -25.93 -8.82 5.19
CA ALA A 474 -26.61 -7.71 4.51
C ALA A 474 -25.62 -6.70 3.94
N LEU A 475 -24.59 -6.31 4.72
CA LEU A 475 -23.54 -5.42 4.22
C LEU A 475 -22.71 -6.09 3.13
N SER A 476 -22.38 -7.38 3.28
CA SER A 476 -21.65 -8.13 2.26
C SER A 476 -22.41 -8.15 0.92
N GLU A 477 -23.73 -8.33 0.98
CA GLU A 477 -24.58 -8.30 -0.22
C GLU A 477 -24.56 -6.92 -0.88
N VAL A 478 -24.72 -5.84 -0.10
CA VAL A 478 -24.68 -4.46 -0.61
C VAL A 478 -23.33 -4.13 -1.24
N LEU A 479 -22.21 -4.47 -0.59
CA LEU A 479 -20.88 -4.21 -1.14
C LEU A 479 -20.61 -4.98 -2.44
N LEU A 480 -21.06 -6.22 -2.54
CA LEU A 480 -20.80 -7.06 -3.70
C LEU A 480 -21.77 -6.80 -4.87
N LYS A 481 -23.04 -6.42 -4.59
CA LYS A 481 -24.08 -6.29 -5.62
C LYS A 481 -24.45 -4.85 -5.98
N ASP A 482 -24.29 -3.89 -5.06
CA ASP A 482 -24.77 -2.53 -5.28
C ASP A 482 -23.66 -1.53 -5.68
N TRP A 483 -22.39 -1.81 -5.37
CA TRP A 483 -21.29 -0.97 -5.87
C TRP A 483 -21.29 -0.83 -7.40
N PRO A 484 -21.50 -1.92 -8.18
CA PRO A 484 -21.65 -1.82 -9.63
C PRO A 484 -22.76 -0.86 -10.07
N LYS A 485 -23.85 -0.75 -9.31
CA LYS A 485 -24.97 0.15 -9.63
C LYS A 485 -24.62 1.63 -9.38
N ILE A 486 -23.75 1.92 -8.41
CA ILE A 486 -23.39 3.28 -8.00
C ILE A 486 -22.23 3.82 -8.85
N SER A 487 -21.10 3.12 -8.89
CA SER A 487 -19.90 3.58 -9.59
C SER A 487 -19.49 2.70 -10.77
N GLY A 488 -20.07 1.52 -10.91
CA GLY A 488 -19.56 0.48 -11.80
C GLY A 488 -18.43 -0.36 -11.19
N GLY A 489 -18.00 -0.05 -9.97
CA GLY A 489 -16.93 -0.79 -9.28
C GLY A 489 -17.35 -2.20 -8.90
N VAL A 490 -16.50 -3.19 -9.11
CA VAL A 490 -16.75 -4.59 -8.80
C VAL A 490 -15.76 -5.05 -7.73
N LEU A 491 -16.26 -5.42 -6.55
CA LEU A 491 -15.43 -5.97 -5.48
C LEU A 491 -15.34 -7.50 -5.61
N LEU A 492 -14.13 -8.01 -5.81
CA LEU A 492 -13.81 -9.42 -5.93
C LEU A 492 -13.12 -9.89 -4.63
N THR A 493 -13.86 -10.58 -3.77
CA THR A 493 -13.36 -11.10 -2.49
C THR A 493 -14.18 -12.29 -2.03
N SER A 494 -13.68 -13.06 -1.08
CA SER A 494 -14.34 -14.26 -0.54
C SER A 494 -14.18 -14.34 0.98
N PRO A 495 -15.19 -14.87 1.71
CA PRO A 495 -15.07 -15.13 3.15
C PRO A 495 -14.03 -16.22 3.48
N SER A 496 -13.86 -17.19 2.58
CA SER A 496 -12.80 -18.19 2.63
C SER A 496 -11.78 -17.88 1.54
N LEU A 497 -10.58 -17.46 1.96
CA LEU A 497 -9.53 -17.13 1.01
C LEU A 497 -8.96 -18.41 0.38
N PRO A 498 -8.93 -18.50 -0.96
CA PRO A 498 -8.26 -19.60 -1.65
C PRO A 498 -6.74 -19.52 -1.39
N ASP A 499 -6.01 -20.60 -1.68
CA ASP A 499 -4.56 -20.55 -1.72
C ASP A 499 -4.06 -19.57 -2.80
N ALA A 500 -2.77 -19.19 -2.74
CA ALA A 500 -2.20 -18.19 -3.63
C ALA A 500 -2.29 -18.56 -5.11
N GLN A 501 -2.09 -19.82 -5.44
CA GLN A 501 -2.14 -20.34 -6.81
C GLN A 501 -3.56 -20.33 -7.38
N THR A 502 -4.52 -20.76 -6.57
CA THR A 502 -5.96 -20.76 -6.95
C THR A 502 -6.44 -19.33 -7.14
N GLN A 503 -6.09 -18.42 -6.23
CA GLN A 503 -6.42 -17.00 -6.39
C GLN A 503 -5.84 -16.40 -7.68
N ALA A 504 -4.59 -16.70 -7.99
CA ALA A 504 -3.96 -16.21 -9.21
C ALA A 504 -4.67 -16.73 -10.47
N ARG A 505 -5.05 -18.01 -10.51
CA ARG A 505 -5.83 -18.59 -11.62
C ARG A 505 -7.20 -17.96 -11.78
N GLU A 506 -7.91 -17.73 -10.68
CA GLU A 506 -9.23 -17.07 -10.70
C GLU A 506 -9.13 -15.64 -11.25
N MET A 507 -8.11 -14.87 -10.87
CA MET A 507 -7.92 -13.51 -11.38
C MET A 507 -7.60 -13.50 -12.87
N VAL A 508 -6.71 -14.36 -13.31
CA VAL A 508 -6.38 -14.51 -14.74
C VAL A 508 -7.62 -14.89 -15.55
N SER A 509 -8.39 -15.87 -15.07
CA SER A 509 -9.66 -16.29 -15.72
C SER A 509 -10.67 -15.15 -15.80
N TYR A 510 -10.81 -14.37 -14.72
CA TYR A 510 -11.69 -13.20 -14.69
C TYR A 510 -11.28 -12.17 -15.76
N ILE A 511 -10.00 -11.83 -15.85
CA ILE A 511 -9.49 -10.88 -16.84
C ILE A 511 -9.75 -11.41 -18.27
N GLN A 512 -9.49 -12.70 -18.51
CA GLN A 512 -9.68 -13.32 -19.82
C GLN A 512 -11.15 -13.34 -20.25
N SER A 513 -12.09 -13.55 -19.32
CA SER A 513 -13.52 -13.53 -19.62
C SER A 513 -14.00 -12.18 -20.17
N ARG A 514 -13.35 -11.08 -19.75
CA ARG A 514 -13.62 -9.72 -20.25
C ARG A 514 -12.96 -9.40 -21.59
N SER A 515 -11.99 -10.22 -22.02
CA SER A 515 -11.33 -10.06 -23.33
C SER A 515 -12.18 -10.57 -24.49
N VAL A 516 -13.14 -11.45 -24.23
CA VAL A 516 -13.96 -12.13 -25.25
C VAL A 516 -15.20 -11.32 -25.63
N GLU A 517 -15.63 -10.37 -24.83
CA GLU A 517 -16.73 -9.45 -25.14
C GLU A 517 -16.22 -8.34 -26.09
N LYS A 518 -16.12 -8.69 -27.40
CA LYS A 518 -15.83 -7.75 -28.49
C LYS A 518 -17.12 -7.15 -29.04
#